data_91d97b1cf7d81763f29fa670bf1530c8
#
_entry.id   91d97b1cf7d81763f29fa670bf1530c8
#
_cell.length_a   1.000
_cell.length_b   1.000
_cell.length_c   1.000
_cell.angle_alpha   90.00
_cell.angle_beta   90.00
_cell.angle_gamma   90.00
#
_symmetry.space_group_name_H-M   'P 1'
#
loop_
_entity.id
_entity.type
_entity.pdbx_description
1 polymer ?
#
loop_
_entity_poly.entity_id
_entity_poly.type
_entity_poly.pdbx_seq_one_letter_code
_entity_poly.pdbx_strand_id
1 'polypeptide(L)'
;MAKPQKRYVCQACGSVAHRWAGQCGDCAEWNTLVEEAGVNVTPFQAKHNLQSGGRTMTLVPLDAEVALPSRLASGIAEFDRALGGGFVEGSATLIGGDPGIGKSTLLLQAAAKMALAGLPVAYVSGEEAADQVRLRARRLGLGNAPVQLAAATSTRDILTTLGQGRPPALLVIDSIQTMHSDLIEGAPGTVSQVRASAQELIRFAKERGTAVVLVGHVTKDGSIAGPRVLEHMVDTVLSFEGERSHQYRILRAIKNRFGGTDEIGVFAMVAEGLAEVSNPSALFLTQREEGVTGAVVFPALEGTRPVLVEIQALVVRLASGATPRRAVVGWDAGRLAMILAVLEARCGLSFSTCEVYLNIAGGYRVQDPAADMAVAAALISALSEKPVAADAVAFGEVALSGEIRPVAHGALRLKEAGKLGFERALVPATMAADKSAMRLAGFKTLGQFVDHMLGRG
;
A
#
# COMPACT_ATOMS: atom_id res chain seq x y z
N MET A 1 -18.12 47.49 -11.01
CA MET A 1 -17.11 46.46 -10.73
C MET A 1 -17.63 45.56 -9.61
N ALA A 2 -18.00 44.30 -9.90
CA ALA A 2 -18.44 43.34 -8.88
C ALA A 2 -17.25 42.98 -7.99
N LYS A 3 -17.41 43.04 -6.65
CA LYS A 3 -16.39 42.59 -5.70
C LYS A 3 -16.07 41.11 -5.96
N PRO A 4 -14.78 40.71 -5.96
CA PRO A 4 -14.43 39.29 -6.11
C PRO A 4 -15.12 38.50 -5.00
N GLN A 5 -15.86 37.46 -5.38
CA GLN A 5 -16.53 36.58 -4.44
C GLN A 5 -15.46 35.70 -3.79
N LYS A 6 -15.29 35.87 -2.48
CA LYS A 6 -14.38 35.01 -1.68
C LYS A 6 -14.89 33.60 -1.70
N ARG A 7 -13.99 32.64 -1.92
CA ARG A 7 -14.29 31.20 -1.79
C ARG A 7 -13.28 30.57 -0.84
N TYR A 8 -13.71 29.53 -0.17
CA TYR A 8 -12.90 28.79 0.77
C TYR A 8 -12.77 27.36 0.27
N VAL A 9 -11.54 26.86 0.18
CA VAL A 9 -11.25 25.50 -0.28
C VAL A 9 -10.71 24.67 0.89
N CYS A 10 -11.32 23.51 1.10
CA CYS A 10 -10.87 22.58 2.13
C CYS A 10 -9.53 21.96 1.71
N GLN A 11 -8.49 22.13 2.53
CA GLN A 11 -7.16 21.60 2.24
C GLN A 11 -7.05 20.08 2.45
N ALA A 12 -8.07 19.45 3.05
CA ALA A 12 -8.12 18.00 3.22
C ALA A 12 -8.81 17.29 2.04
N CYS A 13 -10.01 17.77 1.60
CA CYS A 13 -10.80 17.08 0.59
C CYS A 13 -11.01 17.86 -0.72
N GLY A 14 -10.59 19.15 -0.78
CA GLY A 14 -10.75 20.00 -1.97
C GLY A 14 -12.16 20.56 -2.17
N SER A 15 -13.08 20.34 -1.25
CA SER A 15 -14.44 20.91 -1.30
C SER A 15 -14.42 22.42 -1.23
N VAL A 16 -15.31 23.06 -2.00
CA VAL A 16 -15.40 24.51 -2.10
C VAL A 16 -16.60 25.03 -1.33
N ALA A 17 -16.35 25.91 -0.36
CA ALA A 17 -17.39 26.61 0.39
C ALA A 17 -17.41 28.11 0.04
N HIS A 18 -18.61 28.71 -0.02
CA HIS A 18 -18.79 30.16 -0.25
C HIS A 18 -18.60 31.01 1.01
N ARG A 19 -18.48 30.38 2.15
CA ARG A 19 -18.22 31.03 3.46
C ARG A 19 -17.25 30.20 4.25
N TRP A 20 -16.44 30.86 5.05
CA TRP A 20 -15.59 30.17 6.01
C TRP A 20 -16.43 29.50 7.08
N ALA A 21 -16.09 28.28 7.39
CA ALA A 21 -16.62 27.49 8.50
C ALA A 21 -15.45 26.82 9.23
N GLY A 22 -15.59 26.63 10.54
CA GLY A 22 -14.55 25.96 11.33
C GLY A 22 -14.40 24.48 10.98
N GLN A 23 -15.43 23.86 10.40
CA GLN A 23 -15.46 22.45 9.98
C GLN A 23 -15.92 22.36 8.53
N CYS A 24 -15.26 21.50 7.74
CA CYS A 24 -15.65 21.24 6.36
C CYS A 24 -16.98 20.47 6.32
N GLY A 25 -17.93 20.91 5.51
CA GLY A 25 -19.24 20.26 5.39
C GLY A 25 -19.20 18.87 4.72
N ASP A 26 -18.16 18.59 3.93
CA ASP A 26 -18.07 17.34 3.15
C ASP A 26 -17.20 16.27 3.84
N CYS A 27 -16.03 16.65 4.41
CA CYS A 27 -15.16 15.68 5.05
C CYS A 27 -15.13 15.77 6.58
N ALA A 28 -15.88 16.71 7.17
CA ALA A 28 -15.97 16.99 8.60
C ALA A 28 -14.64 17.33 9.31
N GLU A 29 -13.57 17.61 8.56
CA GLU A 29 -12.29 18.04 9.12
C GLU A 29 -12.34 19.49 9.62
N TRP A 30 -11.67 19.75 10.77
CA TRP A 30 -11.66 21.05 11.41
C TRP A 30 -10.50 21.93 10.92
N ASN A 31 -10.77 23.25 10.77
CA ASN A 31 -9.78 24.28 10.42
C ASN A 31 -9.06 24.05 9.08
N THR A 32 -9.69 23.35 8.13
CA THR A 32 -9.14 23.03 6.82
C THR A 32 -9.59 23.96 5.71
N LEU A 33 -10.56 24.85 5.96
CA LEU A 33 -11.06 25.80 4.97
C LEU A 33 -10.17 27.04 4.90
N VAL A 34 -9.44 27.18 3.79
CA VAL A 34 -8.54 28.32 3.50
C VAL A 34 -9.14 29.19 2.41
N GLU A 35 -9.07 30.53 2.58
CA GLU A 35 -9.51 31.49 1.58
C GLU A 35 -8.57 31.41 0.36
N GLU A 36 -9.12 31.10 -0.80
CA GLU A 36 -8.42 31.18 -2.08
C GLU A 36 -9.02 32.26 -2.96
N ALA A 37 -8.16 33.03 -3.64
CA ALA A 37 -8.58 34.05 -4.58
C ALA A 37 -9.45 33.40 -5.67
N GLY A 38 -10.67 33.87 -5.80
CA GLY A 38 -11.60 33.35 -6.81
C GLY A 38 -11.03 33.59 -8.21
N VAL A 39 -10.74 32.52 -8.95
CA VAL A 39 -10.64 32.64 -10.40
C VAL A 39 -11.97 33.24 -10.85
N ASN A 40 -11.94 34.34 -11.60
CA ASN A 40 -13.11 34.84 -12.31
C ASN A 40 -13.54 33.81 -13.36
N VAL A 41 -14.15 32.72 -12.92
CA VAL A 41 -14.96 31.91 -13.77
C VAL A 41 -16.22 32.74 -13.98
N THR A 42 -16.28 33.48 -15.06
CA THR A 42 -17.55 34.09 -15.50
C THR A 42 -18.62 33.03 -15.38
N PRO A 43 -19.71 33.29 -14.64
CA PRO A 43 -20.82 32.37 -14.57
C PRO A 43 -21.23 32.06 -16.02
N PHE A 44 -21.57 30.83 -16.29
CA PHE A 44 -22.08 30.31 -17.54
C PHE A 44 -23.35 31.09 -17.96
N GLN A 45 -23.16 32.34 -18.43
CA GLN A 45 -24.16 33.18 -19.05
C GLN A 45 -23.76 33.47 -20.49
N ALA A 46 -23.41 32.43 -21.20
CA ALA A 46 -23.51 32.46 -22.63
C ALA A 46 -24.56 31.41 -22.99
N LYS A 47 -25.66 31.84 -23.57
CA LYS A 47 -26.44 31.03 -24.49
C LYS A 47 -25.49 30.66 -25.62
N HIS A 48 -24.55 29.72 -25.37
CA HIS A 48 -23.74 29.14 -26.40
C HIS A 48 -24.74 28.34 -27.27
N ASN A 49 -24.98 28.81 -28.47
CA ASN A 49 -25.40 27.98 -29.55
C ASN A 49 -24.43 26.78 -29.55
N LEU A 50 -24.95 25.61 -29.21
CA LEU A 50 -24.20 24.34 -29.15
C LEU A 50 -23.49 23.99 -30.48
N GLN A 51 -23.63 24.82 -31.51
CA GLN A 51 -23.12 24.57 -32.86
C GLN A 51 -21.91 25.41 -33.26
N SER A 52 -21.41 26.34 -32.44
CA SER A 52 -20.28 27.18 -32.85
C SER A 52 -19.13 27.13 -31.84
N GLY A 53 -18.05 26.42 -32.19
CA GLY A 53 -16.76 26.51 -31.53
C GLY A 53 -16.16 25.23 -30.92
N GLY A 54 -16.83 24.10 -30.95
CA GLY A 54 -16.27 22.82 -30.54
C GLY A 54 -15.43 22.16 -31.64
N ARG A 55 -14.43 21.35 -31.24
CA ARG A 55 -13.72 20.47 -32.16
C ARG A 55 -14.55 19.19 -32.40
N THR A 56 -14.66 18.76 -33.65
CA THR A 56 -15.22 17.46 -33.99
C THR A 56 -14.37 16.35 -33.40
N MET A 57 -14.99 15.37 -32.75
CA MET A 57 -14.34 14.18 -32.21
C MET A 57 -14.68 12.99 -33.11
N THR A 58 -13.72 12.11 -33.30
CA THR A 58 -13.95 10.81 -33.95
C THR A 58 -14.53 9.86 -32.90
N LEU A 59 -15.72 9.35 -33.14
CA LEU A 59 -16.30 8.27 -32.34
C LEU A 59 -15.77 6.94 -32.86
N VAL A 60 -15.23 6.12 -31.97
CA VAL A 60 -14.70 4.79 -32.29
C VAL A 60 -15.67 3.75 -31.71
N PRO A 61 -16.11 2.75 -32.48
CA PRO A 61 -16.98 1.68 -31.98
C PRO A 61 -16.26 0.84 -30.92
N LEU A 62 -17.00 0.29 -29.97
CA LEU A 62 -16.47 -0.47 -28.84
C LEU A 62 -15.79 -1.78 -29.28
N ASP A 63 -16.23 -2.36 -30.39
CA ASP A 63 -15.70 -3.59 -31.00
C ASP A 63 -14.49 -3.36 -31.92
N ALA A 64 -14.02 -2.11 -32.02
CA ALA A 64 -12.78 -1.84 -32.76
C ALA A 64 -11.59 -2.56 -32.11
N GLU A 65 -10.73 -3.16 -32.92
CA GLU A 65 -9.47 -3.74 -32.45
C GLU A 65 -8.63 -2.66 -31.78
N VAL A 66 -8.36 -2.82 -30.48
CA VAL A 66 -7.49 -1.95 -29.71
C VAL A 66 -6.21 -2.70 -29.41
N ALA A 67 -5.09 -2.18 -29.87
CA ALA A 67 -3.79 -2.65 -29.43
C ALA A 67 -3.68 -2.44 -27.90
N LEU A 68 -3.33 -3.49 -27.17
CA LEU A 68 -3.07 -3.38 -25.73
C LEU A 68 -1.95 -2.33 -25.53
N PRO A 69 -2.13 -1.39 -24.58
CA PRO A 69 -1.12 -0.37 -24.35
C PRO A 69 0.21 -1.03 -23.97
N SER A 70 1.29 -0.53 -24.58
CA SER A 70 2.65 -0.99 -24.31
C SER A 70 3.00 -0.79 -22.83
N ARG A 71 3.65 -1.78 -22.24
CA ARG A 71 4.16 -1.72 -20.87
C ARG A 71 5.66 -1.52 -20.88
N LEU A 72 6.11 -0.58 -20.08
CA LEU A 72 7.51 -0.24 -19.89
C LEU A 72 7.97 -0.83 -18.55
N ALA A 73 8.80 -1.87 -18.60
CA ALA A 73 9.37 -2.45 -17.39
C ALA A 73 10.31 -1.44 -16.73
N SER A 74 10.19 -1.27 -15.41
CA SER A 74 11.08 -0.42 -14.62
C SER A 74 12.47 -1.05 -14.42
N GLY A 75 12.59 -2.35 -14.67
CA GLY A 75 13.77 -3.15 -14.34
C GLY A 75 13.89 -3.50 -12.86
N ILE A 76 12.82 -3.27 -12.08
CA ILE A 76 12.67 -3.64 -10.67
C ILE A 76 11.43 -4.52 -10.57
N ALA A 77 11.62 -5.84 -10.42
CA ALA A 77 10.53 -6.81 -10.54
C ALA A 77 9.43 -6.61 -9.48
N GLU A 78 9.80 -6.25 -8.26
CA GLU A 78 8.84 -5.95 -7.19
C GLU A 78 8.06 -4.65 -7.44
N PHE A 79 8.67 -3.68 -8.14
CA PHE A 79 7.97 -2.47 -8.55
C PHE A 79 7.01 -2.76 -9.72
N ASP A 80 7.51 -3.47 -10.72
CA ASP A 80 6.70 -3.86 -11.88
C ASP A 80 5.51 -4.73 -11.47
N ARG A 81 5.68 -5.60 -10.47
CA ARG A 81 4.59 -6.39 -9.87
C ARG A 81 3.50 -5.49 -9.30
N ALA A 82 3.85 -4.51 -8.47
CA ALA A 82 2.88 -3.58 -7.89
C ALA A 82 2.18 -2.71 -8.96
N LEU A 83 2.86 -2.43 -10.08
CA LEU A 83 2.29 -1.74 -11.25
C LEU A 83 1.39 -2.65 -12.11
N GLY A 84 1.38 -3.96 -11.87
CA GLY A 84 0.68 -4.94 -12.72
C GLY A 84 1.43 -5.26 -14.00
N GLY A 85 2.78 -5.18 -14.01
CA GLY A 85 3.67 -5.54 -15.11
C GLY A 85 4.45 -4.36 -15.74
N GLY A 86 4.58 -3.24 -15.04
CA GLY A 86 5.33 -2.05 -15.48
C GLY A 86 4.46 -0.84 -15.78
N PHE A 87 5.11 0.27 -16.13
CA PHE A 87 4.42 1.51 -16.50
C PHE A 87 3.68 1.35 -17.83
N VAL A 88 2.55 2.04 -17.97
CA VAL A 88 1.78 2.06 -19.21
C VAL A 88 2.03 3.38 -19.91
N GLU A 89 2.31 3.33 -21.21
CA GLU A 89 2.51 4.54 -22.04
C GLU A 89 1.27 5.44 -21.99
N GLY A 90 1.50 6.74 -21.82
CA GLY A 90 0.43 7.73 -21.73
C GLY A 90 -0.35 7.71 -20.42
N SER A 91 0.09 6.95 -19.42
CA SER A 91 -0.56 6.89 -18.10
C SER A 91 0.05 7.81 -17.08
N ALA A 92 -0.72 8.08 -16.02
CA ALA A 92 -0.25 8.80 -14.84
C ALA A 92 -0.34 7.90 -13.60
N THR A 93 0.76 7.79 -12.87
CA THR A 93 0.89 7.05 -11.62
C THR A 93 1.17 8.02 -10.48
N LEU A 94 0.44 7.91 -9.37
CA LEU A 94 0.72 8.62 -8.12
C LEU A 94 1.37 7.66 -7.13
N ILE A 95 2.50 8.05 -6.56
CA ILE A 95 3.14 7.31 -5.47
C ILE A 95 3.07 8.15 -4.20
N GLY A 96 2.28 7.68 -3.22
CA GLY A 96 2.17 8.25 -1.89
C GLY A 96 2.99 7.48 -0.85
N GLY A 97 3.22 8.10 0.30
CA GLY A 97 3.90 7.48 1.45
C GLY A 97 4.58 8.52 2.34
N ASP A 98 4.98 8.12 3.55
CA ASP A 98 5.60 9.00 4.52
C ASP A 98 6.88 9.67 4.00
N PRO A 99 7.19 10.89 4.46
CA PRO A 99 8.49 11.51 4.19
C PRO A 99 9.65 10.62 4.68
N GLY A 100 10.64 10.39 3.79
CA GLY A 100 11.80 9.55 4.10
C GLY A 100 11.57 8.05 4.01
N ILE A 101 10.40 7.56 3.57
CA ILE A 101 10.11 6.12 3.39
C ILE A 101 10.95 5.47 2.26
N GLY A 102 11.42 6.27 1.30
CA GLY A 102 12.23 5.79 0.17
C GLY A 102 11.63 6.02 -1.22
N LYS A 103 10.52 6.77 -1.36
CA LYS A 103 9.87 7.05 -2.67
C LYS A 103 10.84 7.55 -3.73
N SER A 104 11.55 8.64 -3.43
CA SER A 104 12.52 9.26 -4.34
C SER A 104 13.70 8.33 -4.66
N THR A 105 14.09 7.46 -3.71
CA THR A 105 15.14 6.46 -3.92
C THR A 105 14.66 5.39 -4.91
N LEU A 106 13.47 4.82 -4.70
CA LEU A 106 12.88 3.83 -5.61
C LEU A 106 12.73 4.37 -7.03
N LEU A 107 12.21 5.60 -7.16
CA LEU A 107 12.00 6.21 -8.46
C LEU A 107 13.29 6.56 -9.17
N LEU A 108 14.31 7.00 -8.45
CA LEU A 108 15.62 7.26 -9.02
C LEU A 108 16.28 5.95 -9.51
N GLN A 109 16.13 4.85 -8.75
CA GLN A 109 16.61 3.52 -9.17
C GLN A 109 15.86 3.03 -10.42
N ALA A 110 14.53 3.17 -10.47
CA ALA A 110 13.73 2.80 -11.64
C ALA A 110 14.09 3.66 -12.87
N ALA A 111 14.16 4.99 -12.69
CA ALA A 111 14.56 5.91 -13.75
C ALA A 111 15.94 5.57 -14.32
N ALA A 112 16.91 5.27 -13.46
CA ALA A 112 18.26 4.88 -13.88
C ALA A 112 18.28 3.56 -14.64
N LYS A 113 17.59 2.52 -14.16
CA LYS A 113 17.52 1.21 -14.83
C LYS A 113 16.85 1.33 -16.21
N MET A 114 15.75 2.07 -16.31
CA MET A 114 15.08 2.31 -17.59
C MET A 114 15.97 3.09 -18.59
N ALA A 115 16.69 4.12 -18.09
CA ALA A 115 17.61 4.89 -18.92
C ALA A 115 18.80 4.04 -19.40
N LEU A 116 19.36 3.17 -18.56
CA LEU A 116 20.41 2.20 -18.93
C LEU A 116 19.90 1.16 -19.93
N ALA A 117 18.61 0.85 -19.91
CA ALA A 117 17.95 0.01 -20.94
C ALA A 117 17.67 0.76 -22.26
N GLY A 118 18.11 2.02 -22.39
CA GLY A 118 18.01 2.82 -23.63
C GLY A 118 16.72 3.62 -23.78
N LEU A 119 15.87 3.67 -22.75
CA LEU A 119 14.67 4.49 -22.75
C LEU A 119 15.00 5.95 -22.40
N PRO A 120 14.41 6.95 -23.09
CA PRO A 120 14.56 8.35 -22.68
C PRO A 120 13.78 8.60 -21.37
N VAL A 121 14.47 9.03 -20.33
CA VAL A 121 13.89 9.26 -19.01
C VAL A 121 14.23 10.66 -18.52
N ALA A 122 13.22 11.36 -18.01
CA ALA A 122 13.36 12.66 -17.37
C ALA A 122 12.94 12.58 -15.90
N TYR A 123 13.74 13.18 -15.02
CA TYR A 123 13.47 13.31 -13.59
C TYR A 123 13.52 14.78 -13.20
N VAL A 124 12.38 15.32 -12.78
CA VAL A 124 12.24 16.72 -12.37
C VAL A 124 12.04 16.77 -10.86
N SER A 125 12.96 17.42 -10.18
CA SER A 125 12.87 17.68 -8.75
C SER A 125 12.38 19.11 -8.49
N GLY A 126 11.35 19.25 -7.66
CA GLY A 126 10.89 20.53 -7.14
C GLY A 126 11.36 20.81 -5.71
N GLU A 127 12.03 19.86 -5.06
CA GLU A 127 12.50 19.98 -3.68
C GLU A 127 14.01 20.05 -3.58
N GLU A 128 14.73 19.31 -4.41
CA GLU A 128 16.17 19.19 -4.38
C GLU A 128 16.83 19.80 -5.64
N ALA A 129 17.97 20.41 -5.47
CA ALA A 129 18.80 20.84 -6.59
C ALA A 129 19.32 19.61 -7.38
N ALA A 130 19.56 19.79 -8.68
CA ALA A 130 20.04 18.71 -9.55
C ALA A 130 21.32 18.03 -9.04
N ASP A 131 22.23 18.79 -8.40
CA ASP A 131 23.46 18.27 -7.83
C ASP A 131 23.22 17.38 -6.61
N GLN A 132 22.20 17.67 -5.80
CA GLN A 132 21.81 16.82 -4.67
C GLN A 132 21.26 15.47 -5.17
N VAL A 133 20.43 15.50 -6.22
CA VAL A 133 19.94 14.28 -6.87
C VAL A 133 21.11 13.49 -7.48
N ARG A 134 22.09 14.15 -8.12
CA ARG A 134 23.30 13.50 -8.64
C ARG A 134 24.14 12.85 -7.54
N LEU A 135 24.33 13.51 -6.39
CA LEU A 135 25.04 12.94 -5.25
C LEU A 135 24.34 11.70 -4.71
N ARG A 136 23.01 11.75 -4.63
CA ARG A 136 22.19 10.58 -4.26
C ARG A 136 22.38 9.45 -5.28
N ALA A 137 22.29 9.73 -6.58
CA ALA A 137 22.51 8.75 -7.63
C ALA A 137 23.88 8.08 -7.53
N ARG A 138 24.94 8.85 -7.27
CA ARG A 138 26.31 8.30 -7.08
C ARG A 138 26.39 7.38 -5.87
N ARG A 139 25.79 7.76 -4.73
CA ARG A 139 25.72 6.91 -3.53
C ARG A 139 25.00 5.58 -3.77
N LEU A 140 24.00 5.59 -4.66
CA LEU A 140 23.24 4.40 -5.07
C LEU A 140 23.94 3.60 -6.19
N GLY A 141 25.15 3.97 -6.61
CA GLY A 141 25.84 3.32 -7.73
C GLY A 141 25.26 3.62 -9.12
N LEU A 142 24.40 4.65 -9.24
CA LEU A 142 23.63 4.97 -10.46
C LEU A 142 24.21 6.19 -11.22
N GLY A 143 25.39 6.66 -10.85
CA GLY A 143 25.96 7.90 -11.39
C GLY A 143 26.22 7.94 -12.90
N ASN A 144 26.26 6.78 -13.57
CA ASN A 144 26.50 6.65 -15.01
C ASN A 144 25.19 6.52 -15.82
N ALA A 145 24.03 6.50 -15.18
CA ALA A 145 22.75 6.37 -15.89
C ALA A 145 22.40 7.65 -16.65
N PRO A 146 22.02 7.58 -17.94
CA PRO A 146 21.74 8.74 -18.79
C PRO A 146 20.34 9.33 -18.53
N VAL A 147 19.97 9.54 -17.24
CA VAL A 147 18.73 10.19 -16.85
C VAL A 147 18.87 11.69 -17.01
N GLN A 148 17.91 12.34 -17.67
CA GLN A 148 17.86 13.80 -17.77
C GLN A 148 17.29 14.38 -16.49
N LEU A 149 18.09 15.19 -15.79
CA LEU A 149 17.69 15.80 -14.51
C LEU A 149 17.40 17.29 -14.71
N ALA A 150 16.31 17.76 -14.09
CA ALA A 150 16.01 19.18 -13.94
C ALA A 150 15.57 19.52 -12.52
N ALA A 151 15.91 20.72 -12.06
CA ALA A 151 15.34 21.32 -10.85
C ALA A 151 14.38 22.42 -11.32
N ALA A 152 13.08 22.19 -11.21
CA ALA A 152 12.05 23.10 -11.69
C ALA A 152 10.73 22.89 -10.95
N THR A 153 9.96 23.98 -10.79
CA THR A 153 8.64 23.97 -10.15
C THR A 153 7.52 24.45 -11.07
N SER A 154 7.85 25.16 -12.16
CA SER A 154 6.87 25.66 -13.15
C SER A 154 6.47 24.55 -14.11
N THR A 155 5.21 24.14 -14.11
CA THR A 155 4.69 23.13 -15.07
C THR A 155 4.83 23.62 -16.50
N ARG A 156 4.63 24.92 -16.76
CA ARG A 156 4.82 25.53 -18.09
C ARG A 156 6.23 25.29 -18.61
N ASP A 157 7.26 25.63 -17.81
CA ASP A 157 8.66 25.50 -18.23
C ASP A 157 9.06 24.04 -18.47
N ILE A 158 8.60 23.14 -17.58
CA ILE A 158 8.80 21.70 -17.72
C ILE A 158 8.19 21.21 -19.05
N LEU A 159 6.91 21.50 -19.30
CA LEU A 159 6.19 21.02 -20.47
C LEU A 159 6.70 21.64 -21.77
N THR A 160 7.10 22.93 -21.73
CA THR A 160 7.74 23.60 -22.87
C THR A 160 9.07 22.95 -23.23
N THR A 161 9.90 22.65 -22.24
CA THR A 161 11.19 22.00 -22.43
C THR A 161 11.03 20.60 -23.00
N LEU A 162 10.14 19.77 -22.40
CA LEU A 162 9.88 18.40 -22.85
C LEU A 162 9.12 18.33 -24.20
N GLY A 163 8.47 19.44 -24.58
CA GLY A 163 7.77 19.55 -25.87
C GLY A 163 8.69 19.77 -27.05
N GLN A 164 9.95 20.19 -26.85
CA GLN A 164 10.91 20.57 -27.91
C GLN A 164 11.70 19.39 -28.51
N GLY A 165 11.34 18.15 -28.23
CA GLY A 165 12.10 17.02 -28.74
C GLY A 165 11.32 15.71 -28.72
N ARG A 166 12.05 14.60 -28.69
CA ARG A 166 11.45 13.29 -28.45
C ARG A 166 10.93 13.26 -27.02
N PRO A 167 9.63 12.98 -26.81
CA PRO A 167 9.09 12.91 -25.47
C PRO A 167 9.77 11.78 -24.67
N PRO A 168 9.98 11.95 -23.35
CA PRO A 168 10.52 10.89 -22.53
C PRO A 168 9.52 9.72 -22.45
N ALA A 169 10.04 8.50 -22.36
CA ALA A 169 9.23 7.32 -22.07
C ALA A 169 8.68 7.37 -20.64
N LEU A 170 9.52 7.87 -19.71
CA LEU A 170 9.14 8.10 -18.31
C LEU A 170 9.49 9.53 -17.90
N LEU A 171 8.53 10.21 -17.25
CA LEU A 171 8.71 11.49 -16.56
C LEU A 171 8.40 11.32 -15.08
N VAL A 172 9.36 11.58 -14.22
CA VAL A 172 9.19 11.60 -12.76
C VAL A 172 9.10 13.05 -12.28
N ILE A 173 8.09 13.37 -11.48
CA ILE A 173 7.88 14.68 -10.80
C ILE A 173 7.99 14.46 -9.29
N ASP A 174 9.03 14.98 -8.67
CA ASP A 174 9.32 14.79 -7.24
C ASP A 174 9.52 16.14 -6.52
N SER A 175 8.49 16.71 -5.89
CA SER A 175 7.13 16.22 -5.68
C SER A 175 6.08 17.10 -6.38
N ILE A 176 4.86 16.58 -6.52
CA ILE A 176 3.75 17.37 -7.11
C ILE A 176 3.35 18.54 -6.24
N GLN A 177 3.61 18.50 -4.93
CA GLN A 177 3.28 19.59 -4.00
C GLN A 177 4.08 20.86 -4.23
N THR A 178 5.27 20.76 -4.79
CA THR A 178 6.12 21.91 -5.09
C THR A 178 5.85 22.54 -6.46
N MET A 179 5.07 21.85 -7.30
CA MET A 179 4.73 22.32 -8.63
C MET A 179 3.71 23.46 -8.59
N HIS A 180 3.82 24.39 -9.53
CA HIS A 180 2.84 25.42 -9.74
C HIS A 180 2.49 25.58 -11.22
N SER A 181 1.22 25.92 -11.44
CA SER A 181 0.66 26.25 -12.75
C SER A 181 0.35 27.72 -12.83
N ASP A 182 0.77 28.39 -13.91
CA ASP A 182 0.45 29.79 -14.16
C ASP A 182 -1.02 29.99 -14.58
N LEU A 183 -1.77 28.93 -14.83
CA LEU A 183 -3.17 29.01 -15.24
C LEU A 183 -4.11 29.44 -14.11
N ILE A 184 -3.66 29.33 -12.86
CA ILE A 184 -4.44 29.68 -11.69
C ILE A 184 -3.59 30.46 -10.69
N GLU A 185 -4.21 31.37 -9.94
CA GLU A 185 -3.58 32.04 -8.82
C GLU A 185 -3.54 31.12 -7.59
N GLY A 186 -2.49 31.24 -6.78
CA GLY A 186 -2.33 30.50 -5.52
C GLY A 186 -0.87 30.11 -5.27
N ALA A 187 -0.54 29.92 -4.00
CA ALA A 187 0.78 29.44 -3.61
C ALA A 187 0.99 27.96 -3.99
N PRO A 188 2.22 27.55 -4.33
CA PRO A 188 2.56 26.12 -4.48
C PRO A 188 2.13 25.33 -3.23
N GLY A 189 1.70 24.09 -3.41
CA GLY A 189 1.24 23.22 -2.33
C GLY A 189 -0.23 23.38 -1.94
N THR A 190 -0.92 24.44 -2.39
CA THR A 190 -2.38 24.52 -2.24
C THR A 190 -3.07 23.49 -3.10
N VAL A 191 -4.25 23.01 -2.65
CA VAL A 191 -5.03 21.96 -3.34
C VAL A 191 -5.33 22.34 -4.79
N SER A 192 -5.68 23.58 -5.06
CA SER A 192 -5.93 24.08 -6.41
C SER A 192 -4.69 24.03 -7.28
N GLN A 193 -3.53 24.45 -6.79
CA GLN A 193 -2.27 24.41 -7.53
C GLN A 193 -1.82 22.97 -7.81
N VAL A 194 -1.86 22.11 -6.81
CA VAL A 194 -1.54 20.68 -6.98
C VAL A 194 -2.45 20.01 -8.01
N ARG A 195 -3.75 20.33 -7.97
CA ARG A 195 -4.72 19.82 -8.95
C ARG A 195 -4.46 20.33 -10.36
N ALA A 196 -4.22 21.63 -10.53
CA ALA A 196 -3.96 22.23 -11.84
C ALA A 196 -2.66 21.70 -12.44
N SER A 197 -1.58 21.67 -11.65
CA SER A 197 -0.28 21.12 -12.08
C SER A 197 -0.39 19.66 -12.49
N ALA A 198 -1.07 18.83 -11.69
CA ALA A 198 -1.30 17.43 -12.03
C ALA A 198 -2.12 17.28 -13.32
N GLN A 199 -3.16 18.11 -13.54
CA GLN A 199 -3.98 18.06 -14.74
C GLN A 199 -3.17 18.37 -16.01
N GLU A 200 -2.26 19.35 -15.97
CA GLU A 200 -1.36 19.67 -17.09
C GLU A 200 -0.42 18.51 -17.41
N LEU A 201 0.20 17.92 -16.38
CA LEU A 201 1.11 16.79 -16.53
C LEU A 201 0.40 15.52 -17.04
N ILE A 202 -0.81 15.23 -16.54
CA ILE A 202 -1.65 14.11 -17.00
C ILE A 202 -2.08 14.31 -18.48
N ARG A 203 -2.41 15.54 -18.84
CA ARG A 203 -2.71 15.85 -20.25
C ARG A 203 -1.49 15.61 -21.14
N PHE A 204 -0.32 16.07 -20.73
CA PHE A 204 0.93 15.82 -21.45
C PHE A 204 1.20 14.32 -21.60
N ALA A 205 1.00 13.53 -20.52
CA ALA A 205 1.14 12.07 -20.56
C ALA A 205 0.33 11.47 -21.71
N LYS A 206 -0.96 11.80 -21.78
CA LYS A 206 -1.89 11.26 -22.79
C LYS A 206 -1.60 11.74 -24.21
N GLU A 207 -1.24 13.00 -24.38
CA GLU A 207 -0.96 13.58 -25.68
C GLU A 207 0.37 13.11 -26.28
N ARG A 208 1.36 12.80 -25.42
CA ARG A 208 2.72 12.45 -25.85
C ARG A 208 3.09 10.98 -25.70
N GLY A 209 2.21 10.16 -25.11
CA GLY A 209 2.52 8.75 -24.83
C GLY A 209 3.54 8.56 -23.71
N THR A 210 3.84 9.60 -22.92
CA THR A 210 4.79 9.55 -21.80
C THR A 210 4.14 8.93 -20.56
N ALA A 211 4.78 7.95 -19.91
CA ALA A 211 4.40 7.53 -18.57
C ALA A 211 4.82 8.60 -17.56
N VAL A 212 3.89 9.15 -16.80
CA VAL A 212 4.16 10.19 -15.80
C VAL A 212 4.00 9.63 -14.39
N VAL A 213 5.01 9.82 -13.56
CA VAL A 213 4.95 9.48 -12.13
C VAL A 213 4.97 10.75 -11.29
N LEU A 214 3.94 10.91 -10.48
CA LEU A 214 3.79 12.00 -9.52
C LEU A 214 4.12 11.49 -8.13
N VAL A 215 5.09 12.10 -7.46
CA VAL A 215 5.39 11.80 -6.06
C VAL A 215 4.51 12.67 -5.16
N GLY A 216 3.80 12.05 -4.22
CA GLY A 216 3.00 12.68 -3.20
C GLY A 216 3.46 12.34 -1.78
N HIS A 217 3.23 13.24 -0.82
CA HIS A 217 3.41 12.95 0.60
C HIS A 217 2.06 12.59 1.23
N VAL A 218 2.07 11.77 2.28
CA VAL A 218 0.88 11.48 3.09
C VAL A 218 0.75 12.50 4.23
N THR A 219 -0.48 12.75 4.66
CA THR A 219 -0.78 13.49 5.90
C THR A 219 -0.51 12.62 7.11
N LYS A 220 -0.47 13.21 8.32
CA LYS A 220 -0.29 12.50 9.60
C LYS A 220 -1.33 11.39 9.83
N ASP A 221 -2.48 11.46 9.19
CA ASP A 221 -3.57 10.49 9.29
C ASP A 221 -3.45 9.32 8.30
N GLY A 222 -2.28 9.20 7.61
CA GLY A 222 -2.02 8.11 6.65
C GLY A 222 -2.75 8.26 5.30
N SER A 223 -3.50 9.34 5.08
CA SER A 223 -4.05 9.67 3.76
C SER A 223 -3.00 10.40 2.92
N ILE A 224 -3.01 10.19 1.59
CA ILE A 224 -2.07 10.88 0.70
C ILE A 224 -2.25 12.39 0.86
N ALA A 225 -1.18 13.10 1.27
CA ALA A 225 -1.16 14.54 1.45
C ALA A 225 -1.24 15.22 0.08
N GLY A 226 -2.28 15.95 -0.08
CA GLY A 226 -2.76 16.45 -1.34
C GLY A 226 -4.03 15.68 -1.64
N PRO A 227 -5.04 16.37 -2.14
CA PRO A 227 -6.40 15.94 -1.97
C PRO A 227 -6.59 14.53 -2.57
N ARG A 228 -7.46 13.74 -1.97
CA ARG A 228 -8.10 12.57 -2.59
C ARG A 228 -8.50 12.82 -4.06
N VAL A 229 -8.55 14.07 -4.45
CA VAL A 229 -8.73 14.56 -5.81
C VAL A 229 -7.68 14.02 -6.78
N LEU A 230 -6.39 13.89 -6.39
CA LEU A 230 -5.36 13.33 -7.27
C LEU A 230 -5.58 11.84 -7.55
N GLU A 231 -6.06 11.09 -6.56
CA GLU A 231 -6.36 9.66 -6.72
C GLU A 231 -7.40 9.41 -7.83
N HIS A 232 -8.37 10.33 -7.96
CA HIS A 232 -9.39 10.24 -9.02
C HIS A 232 -8.86 10.65 -10.39
N MET A 233 -7.85 11.50 -10.45
CA MET A 233 -7.30 12.03 -11.69
C MET A 233 -6.30 11.09 -12.38
N VAL A 234 -5.56 10.28 -11.60
CA VAL A 234 -4.53 9.38 -12.09
C VAL A 234 -5.09 7.99 -12.42
N ASP A 235 -4.33 7.21 -13.17
CA ASP A 235 -4.72 5.86 -13.58
C ASP A 235 -4.30 4.80 -12.56
N THR A 236 -3.15 4.99 -11.91
CA THR A 236 -2.61 4.11 -10.87
C THR A 236 -2.23 4.91 -9.63
N VAL A 237 -2.57 4.39 -8.45
CA VAL A 237 -2.17 4.93 -7.14
C VAL A 237 -1.43 3.85 -6.38
N LEU A 238 -0.21 4.14 -5.99
CA LEU A 238 0.64 3.28 -5.18
C LEU A 238 0.85 3.93 -3.81
N SER A 239 0.72 3.14 -2.74
CA SER A 239 1.09 3.52 -1.38
C SER A 239 2.39 2.83 -1.00
N PHE A 240 3.36 3.61 -0.52
CA PHE A 240 4.63 3.08 -0.03
C PHE A 240 4.61 3.14 1.50
N GLU A 241 4.55 1.96 2.12
CA GLU A 241 4.27 1.76 3.54
C GLU A 241 5.49 1.15 4.25
N GLY A 242 5.58 1.36 5.55
CA GLY A 242 6.59 0.75 6.41
C GLY A 242 7.01 1.67 7.56
N GLU A 243 7.35 1.11 8.68
CA GLU A 243 7.85 1.86 9.83
C GLU A 243 9.37 2.12 9.68
N ARG A 244 9.84 3.29 10.16
CA ARG A 244 11.27 3.66 10.07
C ARG A 244 12.18 2.72 10.86
N SER A 245 11.64 2.07 11.87
CA SER A 245 12.33 1.07 12.70
C SER A 245 12.50 -0.29 12.02
N HIS A 246 11.72 -0.57 10.96
CA HIS A 246 11.79 -1.83 10.24
C HIS A 246 12.62 -1.70 8.97
N GLN A 247 13.36 -2.76 8.62
CA GLN A 247 14.20 -2.79 7.42
C GLN A 247 13.39 -2.88 6.12
N TYR A 248 12.09 -3.27 6.21
CA TYR A 248 11.26 -3.56 5.05
C TYR A 248 10.28 -2.45 4.73
N ARG A 249 9.98 -2.34 3.44
CA ARG A 249 9.00 -1.41 2.87
C ARG A 249 8.09 -2.19 1.93
N ILE A 250 6.81 -1.88 1.99
CA ILE A 250 5.78 -2.52 1.15
C ILE A 250 5.23 -1.46 0.20
N LEU A 251 5.24 -1.74 -1.08
CA LEU A 251 4.60 -0.94 -2.10
C LEU A 251 3.28 -1.61 -2.50
N ARG A 252 2.18 -0.96 -2.25
CA ARG A 252 0.82 -1.48 -2.47
C ARG A 252 0.11 -0.68 -3.54
N ALA A 253 -0.58 -1.36 -4.46
CA ALA A 253 -1.50 -0.72 -5.37
C ALA A 253 -2.84 -0.44 -4.65
N ILE A 254 -3.21 0.84 -4.53
CA ILE A 254 -4.51 1.27 -4.00
C ILE A 254 -5.54 1.37 -5.12
N LYS A 255 -5.08 1.75 -6.32
CA LYS A 255 -5.88 1.85 -7.54
C LYS A 255 -5.01 1.48 -8.73
N ASN A 256 -5.53 0.67 -9.64
CA ASN A 256 -4.85 0.37 -10.90
C ASN A 256 -5.87 0.11 -12.01
N ARG A 257 -5.92 0.99 -13.02
CA ARG A 257 -6.82 0.84 -14.17
C ARG A 257 -6.32 -0.20 -15.18
N PHE A 258 -5.07 -0.61 -15.06
CA PHE A 258 -4.40 -1.50 -16.02
C PHE A 258 -4.09 -2.88 -15.45
N GLY A 259 -4.49 -3.16 -14.21
CA GLY A 259 -4.24 -4.42 -13.53
C GLY A 259 -4.97 -4.55 -12.20
N GLY A 260 -4.72 -5.64 -11.50
CA GLY A 260 -5.24 -5.86 -10.14
C GLY A 260 -4.60 -4.89 -9.13
N THR A 261 -5.27 -4.71 -7.99
CA THR A 261 -4.76 -3.95 -6.83
C THR A 261 -4.25 -4.86 -5.73
N ASP A 262 -4.30 -6.16 -5.93
CA ASP A 262 -3.98 -7.21 -4.97
C ASP A 262 -2.51 -7.63 -5.00
N GLU A 263 -1.69 -7.00 -5.85
CA GLU A 263 -0.26 -7.27 -5.89
C GLU A 263 0.51 -6.25 -5.05
N ILE A 264 1.53 -6.73 -4.35
CA ILE A 264 2.45 -5.91 -3.59
C ILE A 264 3.89 -6.09 -4.06
N GLY A 265 4.70 -5.06 -3.91
CA GLY A 265 6.16 -5.11 -4.00
C GLY A 265 6.78 -5.02 -2.60
N VAL A 266 7.77 -5.84 -2.31
CA VAL A 266 8.47 -5.82 -1.03
C VAL A 266 9.93 -5.47 -1.23
N PHE A 267 10.41 -4.51 -0.43
CA PHE A 267 11.76 -3.97 -0.51
C PHE A 267 12.43 -3.98 0.86
N ALA A 268 13.74 -4.20 0.87
CA ALA A 268 14.59 -3.98 2.03
C ALA A 268 15.37 -2.68 1.86
N MET A 269 15.48 -1.88 2.93
CA MET A 269 16.32 -0.70 2.93
C MET A 269 17.74 -1.12 3.27
N VAL A 270 18.66 -0.95 2.32
CA VAL A 270 20.10 -1.28 2.46
C VAL A 270 20.94 -0.02 2.20
N ALA A 271 22.24 -0.11 2.41
CA ALA A 271 23.14 1.03 2.20
C ALA A 271 23.14 1.56 0.76
N GLU A 272 22.94 0.66 -0.21
CA GLU A 272 22.91 0.92 -1.64
C GLU A 272 21.50 1.34 -2.13
N GLY A 273 20.54 1.51 -1.24
CA GLY A 273 19.16 1.95 -1.56
C GLY A 273 18.09 0.92 -1.21
N LEU A 274 17.15 0.70 -2.10
CA LEU A 274 16.08 -0.27 -1.97
C LEU A 274 16.43 -1.54 -2.74
N ALA A 275 16.58 -2.65 -2.02
CA ALA A 275 16.77 -3.97 -2.58
C ALA A 275 15.44 -4.72 -2.67
N GLU A 276 15.22 -5.43 -3.76
CA GLU A 276 14.03 -6.24 -3.96
C GLU A 276 14.03 -7.47 -3.05
N VAL A 277 12.89 -7.76 -2.46
CA VAL A 277 12.69 -8.95 -1.63
C VAL A 277 11.79 -9.93 -2.36
N SER A 278 12.40 -10.86 -3.08
CA SER A 278 11.68 -11.87 -3.85
C SER A 278 10.92 -12.87 -2.95
N ASN A 279 11.44 -13.14 -1.77
CA ASN A 279 10.82 -14.02 -0.77
C ASN A 279 10.63 -13.31 0.58
N PRO A 280 9.53 -12.56 0.77
CA PRO A 280 9.26 -11.87 2.03
C PRO A 280 9.12 -12.81 3.22
N SER A 281 8.61 -14.02 3.00
CA SER A 281 8.40 -15.00 4.08
C SER A 281 9.72 -15.41 4.75
N ALA A 282 10.81 -15.52 3.97
CA ALA A 282 12.13 -15.81 4.53
C ALA A 282 12.59 -14.79 5.57
N LEU A 283 12.13 -13.55 5.46
CA LEU A 283 12.49 -12.46 6.38
C LEU A 283 11.79 -12.56 7.73
N PHE A 284 10.53 -13.00 7.71
CA PHE A 284 9.71 -13.12 8.91
C PHE A 284 9.94 -14.43 9.66
N LEU A 285 10.67 -15.38 9.04
CA LEU A 285 10.92 -16.71 9.58
C LEU A 285 12.40 -16.98 9.93
N THR A 286 13.29 -16.00 9.79
CA THR A 286 14.76 -16.17 9.70
C THR A 286 15.46 -16.61 10.99
N GLN A 287 14.81 -16.69 12.15
CA GLN A 287 15.45 -17.09 13.42
C GLN A 287 14.52 -17.93 14.29
N ARG A 288 13.94 -18.96 13.69
CA ARG A 288 13.04 -19.83 14.44
C ARG A 288 13.84 -20.89 15.19
N GLU A 289 13.83 -20.80 16.51
CA GLU A 289 14.34 -21.89 17.36
C GLU A 289 13.25 -23.00 17.43
N GLU A 290 13.66 -24.26 17.33
CA GLU A 290 12.75 -25.38 17.50
C GLU A 290 12.33 -25.50 18.98
N GLY A 291 11.06 -25.85 19.21
CA GLY A 291 10.52 -26.09 20.55
C GLY A 291 10.11 -24.85 21.34
N VAL A 292 10.03 -23.67 20.69
CA VAL A 292 9.53 -22.44 21.35
C VAL A 292 8.02 -22.51 21.51
N THR A 293 7.55 -22.32 22.75
CA THR A 293 6.12 -22.24 23.06
C THR A 293 5.56 -20.87 22.70
N GLY A 294 4.29 -20.84 22.29
CA GLY A 294 3.60 -19.61 21.93
C GLY A 294 3.91 -19.06 20.54
N ALA A 295 4.70 -19.75 19.72
CA ALA A 295 5.03 -19.33 18.36
C ALA A 295 4.35 -20.23 17.31
N VAL A 296 3.69 -19.60 16.32
CA VAL A 296 2.96 -20.31 15.23
C VAL A 296 3.13 -19.56 13.93
N VAL A 297 3.33 -20.29 12.84
CA VAL A 297 3.38 -19.67 11.51
C VAL A 297 2.00 -19.62 10.88
N PHE A 298 1.64 -18.43 10.42
CA PHE A 298 0.43 -18.11 9.71
C PHE A 298 0.76 -17.76 8.25
N PRO A 299 0.20 -18.45 7.25
CA PRO A 299 0.31 -18.07 5.85
C PRO A 299 -0.69 -16.96 5.55
N ALA A 300 -0.28 -15.71 5.82
CA ALA A 300 -1.05 -14.51 5.50
C ALA A 300 -1.16 -14.30 3.98
N LEU A 301 -2.10 -13.49 3.56
CA LEU A 301 -2.23 -13.02 2.18
C LEU A 301 -2.22 -11.50 2.14
N GLU A 302 -1.38 -10.96 1.29
CA GLU A 302 -1.43 -9.57 0.87
C GLU A 302 -1.94 -9.53 -0.56
N GLY A 303 -3.26 -9.30 -0.69
CA GLY A 303 -3.93 -9.49 -1.96
C GLY A 303 -3.87 -10.94 -2.43
N THR A 304 -3.18 -11.19 -3.53
CA THR A 304 -2.93 -12.55 -4.04
C THR A 304 -1.57 -13.11 -3.65
N ARG A 305 -0.72 -12.33 -2.98
CA ARG A 305 0.64 -12.76 -2.59
C ARG A 305 0.63 -13.40 -1.20
N PRO A 306 0.98 -14.69 -1.08
CA PRO A 306 1.17 -15.31 0.23
C PRO A 306 2.44 -14.78 0.89
N VAL A 307 2.35 -14.49 2.19
CA VAL A 307 3.46 -14.08 3.05
C VAL A 307 3.35 -14.84 4.36
N LEU A 308 4.32 -15.68 4.67
CA LEU A 308 4.33 -16.38 5.95
C LEU A 308 4.85 -15.47 7.04
N VAL A 309 4.08 -15.35 8.11
CA VAL A 309 4.42 -14.53 9.28
C VAL A 309 4.34 -15.37 10.55
N GLU A 310 5.19 -15.07 11.51
CA GLU A 310 5.14 -15.70 12.81
C GLU A 310 4.24 -14.91 13.76
N ILE A 311 3.29 -15.60 14.37
CA ILE A 311 2.44 -15.10 15.44
C ILE A 311 3.01 -15.60 16.76
N GLN A 312 3.30 -14.68 17.67
CA GLN A 312 3.89 -14.93 18.98
C GLN A 312 2.91 -14.54 20.08
N ALA A 313 2.65 -15.45 21.00
CA ALA A 313 1.85 -15.19 22.20
C ALA A 313 2.66 -15.48 23.45
N LEU A 314 2.55 -14.61 24.44
CA LEU A 314 3.05 -14.81 25.81
C LEU A 314 1.88 -14.72 26.78
N VAL A 315 1.74 -15.74 27.60
CA VAL A 315 0.70 -15.84 28.63
C VAL A 315 1.37 -15.93 30.02
N VAL A 316 1.12 -14.94 30.87
CA VAL A 316 1.72 -14.85 32.21
C VAL A 316 0.64 -14.97 33.25
N ARG A 317 0.69 -15.99 34.10
CA ARG A 317 -0.26 -16.18 35.20
C ARG A 317 0.00 -15.13 36.29
N LEU A 318 -1.05 -14.43 36.70
CA LEU A 318 -0.98 -13.41 37.75
C LEU A 318 -1.30 -14.00 39.13
N ALA A 319 -0.74 -13.35 40.15
CA ALA A 319 -1.19 -13.56 41.51
C ALA A 319 -2.64 -13.09 41.68
N SER A 320 -3.36 -13.68 42.66
CA SER A 320 -4.76 -13.33 42.94
C SER A 320 -4.94 -11.83 43.18
N GLY A 321 -5.94 -11.22 42.53
CA GLY A 321 -6.33 -9.82 42.70
C GLY A 321 -5.70 -8.81 41.76
N ALA A 322 -4.79 -9.21 40.87
CA ALA A 322 -4.23 -8.33 39.84
C ALA A 322 -5.17 -8.22 38.61
N THR A 323 -5.22 -7.04 38.01
CA THR A 323 -5.99 -6.83 36.77
C THR A 323 -5.17 -7.29 35.55
N PRO A 324 -5.65 -8.27 34.76
CA PRO A 324 -4.92 -8.78 33.62
C PRO A 324 -4.72 -7.73 32.53
N ARG A 325 -3.50 -7.60 32.02
CA ARG A 325 -3.17 -6.74 30.89
C ARG A 325 -3.33 -7.51 29.57
N ARG A 326 -3.83 -6.81 28.55
CA ARG A 326 -3.91 -7.31 27.17
C ARG A 326 -3.14 -6.36 26.28
N ALA A 327 -2.07 -6.83 25.64
CA ALA A 327 -1.27 -6.03 24.71
C ALA A 327 -1.17 -6.75 23.35
N VAL A 328 -1.37 -6.00 22.27
CA VAL A 328 -1.39 -6.53 20.90
C VAL A 328 -0.56 -5.64 20.01
N VAL A 329 0.31 -6.27 19.23
CA VAL A 329 1.10 -5.61 18.20
C VAL A 329 0.88 -6.35 16.88
N GLY A 330 0.51 -5.60 15.84
CA GLY A 330 0.33 -6.14 14.48
C GLY A 330 -1.01 -6.86 14.23
N TRP A 331 -1.94 -6.91 15.20
CA TRP A 331 -3.27 -7.50 15.06
C TRP A 331 -4.35 -6.67 15.77
N ASP A 332 -5.63 -7.01 15.56
CA ASP A 332 -6.75 -6.29 16.18
C ASP A 332 -6.98 -6.73 17.63
N ALA A 333 -7.02 -5.77 18.55
CA ALA A 333 -7.22 -6.04 19.99
C ALA A 333 -8.63 -6.57 20.31
N GLY A 334 -9.66 -6.09 19.58
CA GLY A 334 -11.03 -6.56 19.74
C GLY A 334 -11.15 -8.01 19.29
N ARG A 335 -10.45 -8.39 18.23
CA ARG A 335 -10.42 -9.76 17.74
C ARG A 335 -9.69 -10.70 18.71
N LEU A 336 -8.59 -10.25 19.35
CA LEU A 336 -7.96 -11.01 20.43
C LEU A 336 -8.93 -11.26 21.58
N ALA A 337 -9.65 -10.23 22.04
CA ALA A 337 -10.63 -10.37 23.12
C ALA A 337 -11.72 -11.39 22.77
N MET A 338 -12.17 -11.41 21.51
CA MET A 338 -13.14 -12.37 21.00
C MET A 338 -12.60 -13.80 21.02
N ILE A 339 -11.38 -14.04 20.54
CA ILE A 339 -10.76 -15.39 20.55
C ILE A 339 -10.57 -15.88 21.99
N LEU A 340 -10.11 -15.05 22.91
CA LEU A 340 -9.99 -15.39 24.33
C LEU A 340 -11.34 -15.79 24.93
N ALA A 341 -12.41 -15.03 24.65
CA ALA A 341 -13.75 -15.34 25.14
C ALA A 341 -14.27 -16.68 24.60
N VAL A 342 -14.02 -17.01 23.31
CA VAL A 342 -14.41 -18.30 22.73
C VAL A 342 -13.61 -19.45 23.35
N LEU A 343 -12.30 -19.31 23.54
CA LEU A 343 -11.46 -20.30 24.21
C LEU A 343 -11.93 -20.58 25.65
N GLU A 344 -12.31 -19.52 26.41
CA GLU A 344 -12.86 -19.70 27.74
C GLU A 344 -14.25 -20.37 27.72
N ALA A 345 -15.18 -19.80 26.96
CA ALA A 345 -16.58 -20.21 27.01
C ALA A 345 -16.86 -21.56 26.36
N ARG A 346 -16.10 -21.96 25.33
CA ARG A 346 -16.36 -23.15 24.52
C ARG A 346 -15.35 -24.27 24.74
N CYS A 347 -14.13 -23.93 25.21
CA CYS A 347 -13.05 -24.91 25.36
C CYS A 347 -12.56 -25.06 26.81
N GLY A 348 -13.08 -24.25 27.75
CA GLY A 348 -12.72 -24.30 29.17
C GLY A 348 -11.28 -23.86 29.49
N LEU A 349 -10.64 -23.13 28.55
CA LEU A 349 -9.29 -22.59 28.78
C LEU A 349 -9.40 -21.19 29.38
N SER A 350 -9.02 -21.01 30.65
CA SER A 350 -9.17 -19.74 31.35
C SER A 350 -7.94 -18.83 31.15
N PHE A 351 -8.21 -17.61 30.68
CA PHE A 351 -7.25 -16.51 30.57
C PHE A 351 -7.61 -15.35 31.53
N SER A 352 -8.63 -15.52 32.35
CA SER A 352 -9.15 -14.46 33.27
C SER A 352 -8.13 -14.01 34.30
N THR A 353 -7.18 -14.87 34.68
CA THR A 353 -6.09 -14.59 35.62
C THR A 353 -4.73 -14.48 34.96
N CYS A 354 -4.69 -14.32 33.61
CA CYS A 354 -3.45 -14.25 32.88
C CYS A 354 -3.29 -12.92 32.15
N GLU A 355 -2.11 -12.33 32.18
CA GLU A 355 -1.72 -11.34 31.17
C GLU A 355 -1.49 -12.03 29.83
N VAL A 356 -1.88 -11.36 28.76
CA VAL A 356 -1.71 -11.86 27.39
C VAL A 356 -1.05 -10.80 26.53
N TYR A 357 0.04 -11.18 25.92
CA TYR A 357 0.78 -10.37 24.95
C TYR A 357 0.77 -11.11 23.62
N LEU A 358 0.35 -10.43 22.55
CA LEU A 358 0.34 -10.97 21.20
C LEU A 358 1.15 -10.06 20.28
N ASN A 359 2.05 -10.65 19.53
CA ASN A 359 2.91 -9.93 18.59
C ASN A 359 2.96 -10.65 17.23
N ILE A 360 2.82 -9.90 16.16
CA ILE A 360 3.14 -10.38 14.82
C ILE A 360 4.58 -10.00 14.52
N ALA A 361 5.42 -10.99 14.23
CA ALA A 361 6.85 -10.78 14.00
C ALA A 361 7.11 -9.87 12.81
N GLY A 362 8.21 -9.10 12.87
CA GLY A 362 8.66 -8.23 11.78
C GLY A 362 7.84 -6.97 11.56
N GLY A 363 6.93 -6.60 12.50
CA GLY A 363 6.09 -5.40 12.40
C GLY A 363 5.01 -5.46 11.32
N TYR A 364 4.71 -6.65 10.85
CA TYR A 364 3.65 -6.88 9.89
C TYR A 364 2.27 -6.70 10.55
N ARG A 365 1.31 -6.15 9.82
CA ARG A 365 -0.08 -6.01 10.30
C ARG A 365 -0.98 -7.01 9.59
N VAL A 366 -1.56 -7.92 10.35
CA VAL A 366 -2.53 -8.91 9.86
C VAL A 366 -3.95 -8.39 10.10
N GLN A 367 -4.73 -8.27 9.04
CA GLN A 367 -6.17 -7.91 9.10
C GLN A 367 -7.06 -9.09 8.68
N ASP A 368 -6.45 -10.20 8.26
CA ASP A 368 -7.12 -11.37 7.72
C ASP A 368 -7.72 -12.23 8.84
N PRO A 369 -9.05 -12.49 8.83
CA PRO A 369 -9.69 -13.41 9.77
C PRO A 369 -9.13 -14.83 9.79
N ALA A 370 -8.47 -15.23 8.71
CA ALA A 370 -7.80 -16.52 8.64
C ALA A 370 -6.72 -16.74 9.70
N ALA A 371 -6.24 -15.66 10.34
CA ALA A 371 -5.26 -15.72 11.43
C ALA A 371 -5.82 -16.26 12.75
N ASP A 372 -7.13 -16.32 12.93
CA ASP A 372 -7.76 -16.70 14.20
C ASP A 372 -7.28 -18.03 14.73
N MET A 373 -7.20 -19.08 13.87
CA MET A 373 -6.69 -20.37 14.29
C MET A 373 -5.22 -20.33 14.69
N ALA A 374 -4.41 -19.55 13.98
CA ALA A 374 -2.99 -19.41 14.32
C ALA A 374 -2.79 -18.65 15.63
N VAL A 375 -3.60 -17.60 15.88
CA VAL A 375 -3.64 -16.90 17.16
C VAL A 375 -4.10 -17.82 18.29
N ALA A 376 -5.17 -18.59 18.08
CA ALA A 376 -5.63 -19.57 19.05
C ALA A 376 -4.54 -20.62 19.35
N ALA A 377 -3.85 -21.13 18.31
CA ALA A 377 -2.74 -22.07 18.46
C ALA A 377 -1.59 -21.48 19.29
N ALA A 378 -1.20 -20.24 19.05
CA ALA A 378 -0.16 -19.54 19.80
C ALA A 378 -0.56 -19.37 21.28
N LEU A 379 -1.81 -18.97 21.55
CA LEU A 379 -2.35 -18.84 22.91
C LEU A 379 -2.41 -20.16 23.66
N ILE A 380 -2.89 -21.23 23.01
CA ILE A 380 -2.96 -22.59 23.57
C ILE A 380 -1.55 -23.09 23.88
N SER A 381 -0.62 -22.93 22.94
CA SER A 381 0.79 -23.30 23.10
C SER A 381 1.45 -22.58 24.28
N ALA A 382 1.25 -21.26 24.39
CA ALA A 382 1.79 -20.46 25.50
C ALA A 382 1.18 -20.84 26.84
N LEU A 383 -0.14 -21.11 26.92
CA LEU A 383 -0.83 -21.44 28.16
C LEU A 383 -0.48 -22.87 28.65
N SER A 384 -0.30 -23.81 27.71
CA SER A 384 -0.03 -25.23 28.02
C SER A 384 1.46 -25.57 28.06
N GLU A 385 2.33 -24.63 27.71
CA GLU A 385 3.78 -24.84 27.57
C GLU A 385 4.17 -25.95 26.59
N LYS A 386 3.30 -26.23 25.61
CA LYS A 386 3.52 -27.21 24.55
C LYS A 386 3.79 -26.49 23.23
N PRO A 387 4.96 -26.68 22.62
CA PRO A 387 5.27 -26.03 21.34
C PRO A 387 4.41 -26.60 20.21
N VAL A 388 4.07 -25.76 19.26
CA VAL A 388 3.53 -26.20 17.98
C VAL A 388 4.69 -26.77 17.14
N ALA A 389 4.38 -27.80 16.34
CA ALA A 389 5.38 -28.41 15.50
C ALA A 389 6.07 -27.38 14.57
N ALA A 390 7.39 -27.39 14.51
CA ALA A 390 8.17 -26.38 13.78
C ALA A 390 7.87 -26.33 12.27
N ASP A 391 7.47 -27.46 11.69
CA ASP A 391 7.07 -27.63 10.29
C ASP A 391 5.57 -27.44 10.04
N ALA A 392 4.82 -26.89 11.01
CA ALA A 392 3.38 -26.69 10.90
C ALA A 392 3.01 -25.22 10.66
N VAL A 393 2.01 -25.01 9.81
CA VAL A 393 1.28 -23.74 9.68
C VAL A 393 -0.15 -23.90 10.17
N ALA A 394 -0.79 -22.79 10.59
CA ALA A 394 -2.18 -22.82 11.01
C ALA A 394 -2.95 -21.65 10.38
N PHE A 395 -4.18 -21.90 9.91
CA PHE A 395 -5.09 -20.87 9.44
C PHE A 395 -6.54 -21.33 9.41
N GLY A 396 -7.47 -20.42 9.64
CA GLY A 396 -8.90 -20.61 9.66
C GLY A 396 -9.60 -19.54 10.49
N GLU A 397 -10.82 -19.18 10.13
CA GLU A 397 -11.62 -18.21 10.88
C GLU A 397 -12.37 -18.91 12.03
N VAL A 398 -12.39 -18.30 13.20
CA VAL A 398 -13.10 -18.80 14.40
C VAL A 398 -14.36 -17.97 14.62
N ALA A 399 -15.52 -18.61 14.56
CA ALA A 399 -16.81 -18.00 14.90
C ALA A 399 -17.05 -17.96 16.42
N LEU A 400 -17.92 -17.06 16.89
CA LEU A 400 -18.34 -16.97 18.30
C LEU A 400 -19.00 -18.26 18.83
N SER A 401 -19.56 -19.08 17.93
CA SER A 401 -20.07 -20.42 18.26
C SER A 401 -18.97 -21.43 18.60
N GLY A 402 -17.70 -21.12 18.29
CA GLY A 402 -16.57 -22.07 18.35
C GLY A 402 -16.40 -22.89 17.08
N GLU A 403 -17.18 -22.64 16.05
CA GLU A 403 -17.03 -23.27 14.74
C GLU A 403 -15.80 -22.72 14.01
N ILE A 404 -15.05 -23.59 13.32
CA ILE A 404 -13.94 -23.18 12.46
C ILE A 404 -14.44 -23.14 11.02
N ARG A 405 -14.33 -21.98 10.39
CA ARG A 405 -14.83 -21.68 9.04
C ARG A 405 -13.73 -21.68 8.01
N PRO A 406 -14.08 -22.09 6.77
CA PRO A 406 -13.15 -22.00 5.65
C PRO A 406 -12.83 -20.53 5.34
N VAL A 407 -11.64 -20.32 4.78
CA VAL A 407 -11.12 -19.00 4.42
C VAL A 407 -10.77 -18.94 2.93
N ALA A 408 -10.71 -17.73 2.39
CA ALA A 408 -10.37 -17.53 1.00
C ALA A 408 -8.92 -17.98 0.70
N HIS A 409 -8.71 -18.43 -0.54
CA HIS A 409 -7.39 -18.76 -1.09
C HIS A 409 -6.58 -19.82 -0.31
N GLY A 410 -7.23 -20.77 0.36
CA GLY A 410 -6.57 -21.78 1.16
C GLY A 410 -5.52 -22.59 0.40
N ALA A 411 -5.82 -23.00 -0.84
CA ALA A 411 -4.87 -23.73 -1.70
C ALA A 411 -3.59 -22.91 -1.99
N LEU A 412 -3.72 -21.58 -2.15
CA LEU A 412 -2.59 -20.69 -2.38
C LEU A 412 -1.70 -20.59 -1.12
N ARG A 413 -2.32 -20.50 0.06
CA ARG A 413 -1.63 -20.50 1.37
C ARG A 413 -0.83 -21.80 1.58
N LEU A 414 -1.45 -22.94 1.31
CA LEU A 414 -0.79 -24.25 1.42
C LEU A 414 0.36 -24.40 0.44
N LYS A 415 0.17 -23.97 -0.82
CA LYS A 415 1.20 -24.02 -1.85
C LYS A 415 2.45 -23.23 -1.45
N GLU A 416 2.29 -22.06 -0.88
CA GLU A 416 3.42 -21.22 -0.45
C GLU A 416 4.09 -21.80 0.79
N ALA A 417 3.32 -22.27 1.77
CA ALA A 417 3.87 -22.94 2.94
C ALA A 417 4.70 -24.17 2.54
N GLY A 418 4.19 -24.99 1.62
CA GLY A 418 4.92 -26.15 1.11
C GLY A 418 6.22 -25.79 0.38
N LYS A 419 6.24 -24.71 -0.41
CA LYS A 419 7.47 -24.23 -1.07
C LYS A 419 8.56 -23.81 -0.06
N LEU A 420 8.15 -23.36 1.11
CA LEU A 420 9.06 -22.91 2.19
C LEU A 420 9.43 -24.03 3.17
N GLY A 421 9.07 -25.27 2.84
CA GLY A 421 9.48 -26.46 3.59
C GLY A 421 8.56 -26.86 4.75
N PHE A 422 7.37 -26.25 4.88
CA PHE A 422 6.38 -26.70 5.85
C PHE A 422 5.71 -27.99 5.36
N GLU A 423 5.61 -28.98 6.25
CA GLU A 423 5.05 -30.30 5.92
C GLU A 423 3.64 -30.50 6.47
N ARG A 424 3.23 -29.73 7.48
CA ARG A 424 1.94 -29.86 8.18
C ARG A 424 1.13 -28.58 8.10
N ALA A 425 -0.20 -28.73 8.02
CA ALA A 425 -1.11 -27.60 8.13
C ALA A 425 -2.33 -27.93 8.98
N LEU A 426 -2.63 -27.06 9.93
CA LEU A 426 -3.80 -27.08 10.78
C LEU A 426 -4.85 -26.17 10.12
N VAL A 427 -5.94 -26.76 9.61
CA VAL A 427 -6.87 -26.08 8.70
C VAL A 427 -8.33 -26.36 9.04
N PRO A 428 -9.30 -25.61 8.50
CA PRO A 428 -10.71 -25.97 8.58
C PRO A 428 -10.98 -27.35 7.97
N ALA A 429 -11.89 -28.12 8.56
CA ALA A 429 -12.19 -29.49 8.15
C ALA A 429 -12.57 -29.63 6.67
N THR A 430 -13.22 -28.62 6.10
CA THR A 430 -13.59 -28.58 4.68
C THR A 430 -12.40 -28.58 3.73
N MET A 431 -11.23 -28.15 4.21
CA MET A 431 -9.99 -28.07 3.43
C MET A 431 -9.10 -29.32 3.60
N ALA A 432 -9.38 -30.16 4.58
CA ALA A 432 -8.58 -31.38 4.83
C ALA A 432 -8.64 -32.38 3.66
N ALA A 433 -9.63 -32.27 2.80
CA ALA A 433 -9.78 -33.11 1.60
C ALA A 433 -9.06 -32.56 0.36
N ASP A 434 -8.47 -31.36 0.45
CA ASP A 434 -7.76 -30.76 -0.68
C ASP A 434 -6.49 -31.57 -1.01
N LYS A 435 -6.23 -31.73 -2.31
CA LYS A 435 -4.98 -32.34 -2.78
C LYS A 435 -3.81 -31.38 -2.49
N SER A 436 -3.11 -31.64 -1.41
CA SER A 436 -1.91 -30.94 -0.99
C SER A 436 -0.75 -31.91 -0.80
N ALA A 437 0.48 -31.44 -1.05
CA ALA A 437 1.69 -32.17 -0.69
C ALA A 437 1.92 -32.22 0.83
N MET A 438 1.24 -31.34 1.57
CA MET A 438 1.33 -31.22 3.03
C MET A 438 0.35 -32.15 3.73
N ARG A 439 0.67 -32.57 4.95
CA ARG A 439 -0.24 -33.32 5.84
C ARG A 439 -1.24 -32.37 6.46
N LEU A 440 -2.51 -32.48 6.08
CA LEU A 440 -3.57 -31.59 6.54
C LEU A 440 -4.28 -32.19 7.75
N ALA A 441 -4.34 -31.47 8.86
CA ALA A 441 -5.19 -31.80 10.00
C ALA A 441 -6.38 -30.79 10.00
N GLY A 442 -7.59 -31.35 9.77
CA GLY A 442 -8.81 -30.56 9.61
C GLY A 442 -9.69 -30.54 10.86
N PHE A 443 -10.19 -29.36 11.24
CA PHE A 443 -11.01 -29.17 12.44
C PHE A 443 -12.34 -28.50 12.10
N LYS A 444 -13.44 -28.99 12.71
CA LYS A 444 -14.79 -28.39 12.59
C LYS A 444 -15.03 -27.36 13.69
N THR A 445 -14.47 -27.61 14.88
CA THR A 445 -14.68 -26.76 16.05
C THR A 445 -13.37 -26.45 16.74
N LEU A 446 -13.34 -25.31 17.47
CA LEU A 446 -12.19 -24.91 18.27
C LEU A 446 -11.92 -25.90 19.43
N GLY A 447 -12.97 -26.57 19.94
CA GLY A 447 -12.81 -27.64 20.95
C GLY A 447 -11.97 -28.80 20.41
N GLN A 448 -12.30 -29.35 19.23
CA GLN A 448 -11.49 -30.38 18.57
C GLN A 448 -10.04 -29.94 18.32
N PHE A 449 -9.86 -28.67 17.94
CA PHE A 449 -8.54 -28.11 17.72
C PHE A 449 -7.74 -28.02 19.05
N VAL A 450 -8.37 -27.58 20.15
CA VAL A 450 -7.76 -27.55 21.48
C VAL A 450 -7.36 -28.95 21.94
N ASP A 451 -8.24 -29.95 21.77
CA ASP A 451 -7.94 -31.35 22.16
C ASP A 451 -6.74 -31.89 21.39
N HIS A 452 -6.67 -31.64 20.08
CA HIS A 452 -5.52 -32.00 19.26
C HIS A 452 -4.23 -31.32 19.75
N MET A 453 -4.27 -30.01 20.00
CA MET A 453 -3.11 -29.24 20.50
C MET A 453 -2.62 -29.70 21.87
N LEU A 454 -3.53 -30.14 22.73
CA LEU A 454 -3.20 -30.64 24.07
C LEU A 454 -2.84 -32.15 24.08
N GLY A 455 -3.02 -32.84 22.96
CA GLY A 455 -2.80 -34.31 22.85
C GLY A 455 -3.85 -35.12 23.61
N ARG A 456 -5.11 -34.65 23.59
CA ARG A 456 -6.27 -35.29 24.24
C ARG A 456 -7.17 -36.06 23.23
N GLY A 457 -6.77 -36.07 21.95
CA GLY A 457 -7.52 -36.70 20.85
C GLY A 457 -6.94 -37.99 20.36
#